data_1dc9510bc4042b1dd0b6d731c33c6567
#
_entry.id   1dc9510bc4042b1dd0b6d731c33c6567
#
_cell.length_a   1.000
_cell.length_b   1.000
_cell.length_c   1.000
_cell.angle_alpha   90.00
_cell.angle_beta   90.00
_cell.angle_gamma   90.00
#
_symmetry.space_group_name_H-M   'P 1'
#
loop_
_entity.id
_entity.type
_entity.pdbx_description
1 polymer ?
#
loop_
_entity_poly.entity_id
_entity_poly.type
_entity_poly.pdbx_seq_one_letter_code
_entity_poly.pdbx_strand_id
1 'polypeptide(L)'
;MRTARVERATKESHVLVELNLDGQGVIDVSTGVPFFDHMMSQLGKHSGFNLTIRTTGDVEVDSHHSVEDTSLAFGQALREALGDKAGIRRFGDSMVPLDEVLVQAAVDLSGRPYLVHRQPEIVELIGTFDTTLGKHIWESIVAEAHIALHIRVLEGRNAHHVFEAQFKAVARALRDAVSLDGRVAGIPSTKGSL
;
A
#
# COMPACT_ATOMS: atom_id res chain seq x y z
N MET A 1 -10.23 13.08 -12.67
CA MET A 1 -10.41 11.86 -11.85
C MET A 1 -9.09 11.10 -11.91
N ARG A 2 -8.48 10.85 -10.76
CA ARG A 2 -7.15 10.24 -10.66
C ARG A 2 -7.32 8.72 -10.54
N THR A 3 -7.33 8.06 -11.69
CA THR A 3 -7.58 6.62 -11.82
C THR A 3 -6.49 5.92 -12.60
N ALA A 4 -6.26 4.66 -12.31
CA ALA A 4 -5.38 3.79 -13.07
C ALA A 4 -5.98 2.39 -13.19
N ARG A 5 -5.62 1.68 -14.26
CA ARG A 5 -5.89 0.26 -14.46
C ARG A 5 -4.61 -0.41 -14.94
N VAL A 6 -4.09 -1.29 -14.12
CA VAL A 6 -2.87 -2.05 -14.39
C VAL A 6 -3.22 -3.52 -14.54
N GLU A 7 -2.71 -4.14 -15.58
CA GLU A 7 -2.79 -5.58 -15.81
C GLU A 7 -1.39 -6.12 -16.00
N ARG A 8 -1.01 -7.11 -15.17
CA ARG A 8 0.31 -7.73 -15.17
C ARG A 8 0.15 -9.24 -15.31
N ALA A 9 0.81 -9.83 -16.27
CA ALA A 9 0.82 -11.27 -16.49
C ALA A 9 2.25 -11.78 -16.54
N THR A 10 2.51 -12.82 -15.77
CA THR A 10 3.76 -13.60 -15.79
C THR A 10 3.42 -15.05 -16.11
N LYS A 11 4.38 -15.96 -15.98
CA LYS A 11 4.09 -17.40 -16.06
C LYS A 11 3.49 -17.95 -14.77
N GLU A 12 3.60 -17.21 -13.69
CA GLU A 12 3.26 -17.60 -12.31
C GLU A 12 1.97 -16.95 -11.83
N SER A 13 1.64 -15.77 -12.35
CA SER A 13 0.45 -15.03 -11.93
C SER A 13 -0.15 -14.17 -13.05
N HIS A 14 -1.44 -13.86 -12.88
CA HIS A 14 -2.16 -12.83 -13.63
C HIS A 14 -2.85 -11.90 -12.64
N VAL A 15 -2.54 -10.60 -12.70
CA VAL A 15 -3.00 -9.58 -11.78
C VAL A 15 -3.70 -8.46 -12.52
N LEU A 16 -4.87 -8.06 -12.03
CA LEU A 16 -5.57 -6.82 -12.39
C LEU A 16 -5.70 -5.94 -11.16
N VAL A 17 -5.31 -4.67 -11.27
CA VAL A 17 -5.57 -3.63 -10.28
C VAL A 17 -6.29 -2.46 -10.94
N GLU A 18 -7.45 -2.08 -10.40
CA GLU A 18 -8.13 -0.83 -10.73
C GLU A 18 -8.16 0.05 -9.47
N LEU A 19 -7.66 1.27 -9.61
CA LEU A 19 -7.50 2.21 -8.51
C LEU A 19 -8.13 3.57 -8.85
N ASN A 20 -8.89 4.13 -7.91
CA ASN A 20 -9.36 5.51 -7.96
C ASN A 20 -9.01 6.21 -6.65
N LEU A 21 -8.11 7.20 -6.70
CA LEU A 21 -7.66 7.97 -5.53
C LEU A 21 -8.75 8.91 -4.99
N ASP A 22 -9.71 9.30 -5.83
CA ASP A 22 -10.84 10.17 -5.49
C ASP A 22 -12.10 9.36 -5.15
N GLY A 23 -11.92 8.15 -4.61
CA GLY A 23 -12.97 7.19 -4.29
C GLY A 23 -13.69 7.46 -2.98
N GLN A 24 -14.51 6.48 -2.57
CA GLN A 24 -15.28 6.47 -1.32
C GLN A 24 -15.03 5.20 -0.48
N GLY A 25 -13.94 4.47 -0.75
CA GLY A 25 -13.60 3.24 -0.05
C GLY A 25 -14.46 2.05 -0.50
N VAL A 26 -14.80 1.99 -1.78
CA VAL A 26 -15.41 0.80 -2.39
C VAL A 26 -14.31 -0.20 -2.70
N ILE A 27 -14.42 -1.41 -2.13
CA ILE A 27 -13.35 -2.41 -2.13
C ILE A 27 -13.87 -3.71 -2.70
N ASP A 28 -13.10 -4.28 -3.62
CA ASP A 28 -13.34 -5.60 -4.19
C ASP A 28 -12.00 -6.29 -4.47
N VAL A 29 -11.52 -7.09 -3.52
CA VAL A 29 -10.20 -7.73 -3.52
C VAL A 29 -10.31 -9.24 -3.47
N SER A 30 -9.62 -9.92 -4.37
CA SER A 30 -9.49 -11.38 -4.40
C SER A 30 -8.15 -11.76 -5.02
N THR A 31 -7.22 -12.26 -4.21
CA THR A 31 -5.87 -12.66 -4.62
C THR A 31 -5.60 -14.15 -4.48
N GLY A 32 -6.54 -14.91 -3.90
CA GLY A 32 -6.34 -16.30 -3.52
C GLY A 32 -5.58 -16.46 -2.19
N VAL A 33 -5.16 -15.36 -1.54
CA VAL A 33 -4.47 -15.32 -0.25
C VAL A 33 -5.34 -14.56 0.75
N PRO A 34 -6.20 -15.22 1.55
CA PRO A 34 -7.26 -14.57 2.32
C PRO A 34 -6.78 -13.50 3.30
N PHE A 35 -5.65 -13.72 3.97
CA PHE A 35 -5.10 -12.71 4.87
C PHE A 35 -4.61 -11.47 4.13
N PHE A 36 -4.00 -11.65 2.97
CA PHE A 36 -3.56 -10.53 2.12
C PHE A 36 -4.75 -9.78 1.54
N ASP A 37 -5.83 -10.48 1.15
CA ASP A 37 -7.10 -9.85 0.73
C ASP A 37 -7.65 -8.94 1.82
N HIS A 38 -7.62 -9.41 3.07
CA HIS A 38 -8.04 -8.62 4.22
C HIS A 38 -7.13 -7.38 4.39
N MET A 39 -5.82 -7.52 4.27
CA MET A 39 -4.88 -6.41 4.39
C MET A 39 -5.07 -5.35 3.29
N MET A 40 -5.16 -5.75 2.03
CA MET A 40 -5.40 -4.82 0.92
C MET A 40 -6.79 -4.15 1.02
N SER A 41 -7.77 -4.85 1.58
CA SER A 41 -9.08 -4.26 1.89
C SER A 41 -8.99 -3.17 2.97
N GLN A 42 -8.16 -3.36 4.02
CA GLN A 42 -7.88 -2.32 5.02
C GLN A 42 -7.22 -1.10 4.38
N LEU A 43 -6.24 -1.34 3.49
CA LEU A 43 -5.56 -0.25 2.78
C LEU A 43 -6.55 0.59 1.96
N GLY A 44 -7.35 -0.04 1.11
CA GLY A 44 -8.34 0.67 0.30
C GLY A 44 -9.40 1.37 1.15
N LYS A 45 -9.94 0.70 2.18
CA LYS A 45 -10.98 1.27 3.04
C LYS A 45 -10.53 2.50 3.80
N HIS A 46 -9.37 2.42 4.44
CA HIS A 46 -8.87 3.50 5.30
C HIS A 46 -8.22 4.65 4.53
N SER A 47 -7.75 4.41 3.30
CA SER A 47 -7.33 5.49 2.39
C SER A 47 -8.52 6.23 1.76
N GLY A 48 -9.70 5.59 1.71
CA GLY A 48 -10.86 6.08 0.99
C GLY A 48 -10.79 5.85 -0.52
N PHE A 49 -9.78 5.12 -1.01
CA PHE A 49 -9.67 4.77 -2.43
C PHE A 49 -10.75 3.77 -2.83
N ASN A 50 -11.22 3.82 -4.07
CA ASN A 50 -11.87 2.66 -4.65
C ASN A 50 -10.78 1.75 -5.20
N LEU A 51 -10.83 0.46 -4.83
CA LEU A 51 -9.80 -0.51 -5.14
C LEU A 51 -10.42 -1.83 -5.57
N THR A 52 -10.16 -2.24 -6.80
CA THR A 52 -10.45 -3.58 -7.29
C THR A 52 -9.13 -4.30 -7.54
N ILE A 53 -8.98 -5.50 -6.98
CA ILE A 53 -7.83 -6.38 -7.21
C ILE A 53 -8.34 -7.77 -7.57
N ARG A 54 -7.82 -8.32 -8.65
CA ARG A 54 -8.00 -9.72 -9.05
C ARG A 54 -6.65 -10.33 -9.34
N THR A 55 -6.32 -11.37 -8.62
CA THR A 55 -5.09 -12.14 -8.85
C THR A 55 -5.43 -13.61 -8.96
N THR A 56 -4.89 -14.25 -9.98
CA THR A 56 -4.83 -15.70 -10.10
C THR A 56 -3.37 -16.08 -10.25
N GLY A 57 -2.86 -16.86 -9.32
CA GLY A 57 -1.46 -17.30 -9.30
C GLY A 57 -1.33 -18.73 -8.79
N ASP A 58 -0.10 -19.19 -8.73
CA ASP A 58 0.31 -20.55 -8.36
C ASP A 58 0.38 -20.74 -6.83
N VAL A 59 -0.70 -20.36 -6.12
CA VAL A 59 -0.79 -20.39 -4.66
C VAL A 59 -0.61 -21.79 -4.05
N GLU A 60 -0.71 -22.84 -4.85
CA GLU A 60 -0.38 -24.21 -4.47
C GLU A 60 1.13 -24.44 -4.28
N VAL A 61 1.99 -23.60 -4.88
CA VAL A 61 3.43 -23.56 -4.63
C VAL A 61 3.67 -22.86 -3.29
N ASP A 62 3.35 -21.58 -3.25
CA ASP A 62 3.21 -20.75 -2.05
C ASP A 62 2.48 -19.44 -2.40
N SER A 63 2.34 -18.52 -1.46
CA SER A 63 1.69 -17.23 -1.69
C SER A 63 2.61 -16.14 -2.26
N HIS A 64 3.91 -16.39 -2.41
CA HIS A 64 4.94 -15.40 -2.71
C HIS A 64 4.64 -14.63 -4.01
N HIS A 65 4.53 -15.37 -5.13
CA HIS A 65 4.34 -14.76 -6.45
C HIS A 65 3.04 -13.94 -6.54
N SER A 66 1.93 -14.46 -5.99
CA SER A 66 0.65 -13.76 -5.97
C SER A 66 0.70 -12.46 -5.15
N VAL A 67 1.36 -12.49 -3.99
CA VAL A 67 1.50 -11.33 -3.10
C VAL A 67 2.46 -10.30 -3.70
N GLU A 68 3.61 -10.71 -4.22
CA GLU A 68 4.60 -9.83 -4.84
C GLU A 68 4.02 -9.14 -6.08
N ASP A 69 3.52 -9.90 -7.06
CA ASP A 69 3.01 -9.35 -8.31
C ASP A 69 1.80 -8.43 -8.10
N THR A 70 0.94 -8.75 -7.13
CA THR A 70 -0.16 -7.84 -6.72
C THR A 70 0.37 -6.56 -6.12
N SER A 71 1.39 -6.63 -5.27
CA SER A 71 2.01 -5.48 -4.62
C SER A 71 2.72 -4.56 -5.63
N LEU A 72 3.43 -5.14 -6.61
CA LEU A 72 4.03 -4.42 -7.73
C LEU A 72 2.96 -3.72 -8.58
N ALA A 73 1.90 -4.44 -8.97
CA ALA A 73 0.80 -3.88 -9.77
C ALA A 73 0.06 -2.75 -9.03
N PHE A 74 -0.15 -2.88 -7.72
CA PHE A 74 -0.74 -1.81 -6.90
C PHE A 74 0.18 -0.59 -6.84
N GLY A 75 1.49 -0.77 -6.65
CA GLY A 75 2.48 0.32 -6.65
C GLY A 75 2.48 1.08 -7.98
N GLN A 76 2.46 0.34 -9.10
CA GLN A 76 2.36 0.91 -10.44
C GLN A 76 1.05 1.70 -10.62
N ALA A 77 -0.10 1.12 -10.22
CA ALA A 77 -1.39 1.79 -10.30
C ALA A 77 -1.42 3.09 -9.48
N LEU A 78 -0.81 3.10 -8.30
CA LEU A 78 -0.69 4.29 -7.46
C LEU A 78 0.12 5.38 -8.18
N ARG A 79 1.27 5.04 -8.77
CA ARG A 79 2.09 5.97 -9.55
C ARG A 79 1.34 6.55 -10.74
N GLU A 80 0.67 5.71 -11.53
CA GLU A 80 -0.09 6.14 -12.69
C GLU A 80 -1.29 7.03 -12.31
N ALA A 81 -2.03 6.69 -11.27
CA ALA A 81 -3.14 7.50 -10.79
C ALA A 81 -2.71 8.86 -10.23
N LEU A 82 -1.51 8.97 -9.66
CA LEU A 82 -0.94 10.23 -9.17
C LEU A 82 -0.57 11.19 -10.30
N GLY A 83 -0.29 10.69 -11.50
CA GLY A 83 0.08 11.52 -12.65
C GLY A 83 1.28 12.42 -12.36
N ASP A 84 1.16 13.70 -12.68
CA ASP A 84 2.21 14.72 -12.47
C ASP A 84 2.32 15.22 -11.04
N LYS A 85 1.43 14.77 -10.14
CA LYS A 85 1.37 15.15 -8.72
C LYS A 85 1.13 16.65 -8.47
N ALA A 86 0.57 17.37 -9.45
CA ALA A 86 0.25 18.77 -9.28
C ALA A 86 -0.85 18.98 -8.23
N GLY A 87 -0.69 19.99 -7.37
CA GLY A 87 -1.69 20.41 -6.37
C GLY A 87 -1.90 19.45 -5.19
N ILE A 88 -1.14 18.36 -5.07
CA ILE A 88 -1.26 17.43 -3.93
C ILE A 88 -0.51 17.94 -2.70
N ARG A 89 -0.86 17.45 -1.51
CA ARG A 89 -0.10 17.71 -0.28
C ARG A 89 1.30 17.11 -0.30
N ARG A 90 1.51 16.01 -1.04
CA ARG A 90 2.76 15.27 -1.17
C ARG A 90 3.17 14.48 0.07
N PHE A 91 3.14 15.09 1.25
CA PHE A 91 3.50 14.46 2.51
C PHE A 91 2.26 14.06 3.28
N GLY A 92 2.29 12.89 3.88
CA GLY A 92 1.25 12.43 4.80
C GLY A 92 1.85 11.55 5.88
N ASP A 93 1.26 11.62 7.06
CA ASP A 93 1.64 10.80 8.18
C ASP A 93 0.44 10.37 8.99
N SER A 94 0.61 9.33 9.78
CA SER A 94 -0.42 8.88 10.71
C SER A 94 0.19 8.10 11.87
N MET A 95 -0.56 8.09 12.96
CA MET A 95 -0.34 7.21 14.09
C MET A 95 -1.65 6.46 14.35
N VAL A 96 -1.61 5.12 14.25
CA VAL A 96 -2.80 4.29 14.32
C VAL A 96 -2.66 3.24 15.43
N PRO A 97 -3.52 3.26 16.44
CA PRO A 97 -3.63 2.19 17.41
C PRO A 97 -4.56 1.07 16.90
N LEU A 98 -4.27 -0.15 17.30
CA LEU A 98 -5.18 -1.29 17.22
C LEU A 98 -4.94 -2.15 18.47
N ASP A 99 -5.84 -2.05 19.43
CA ASP A 99 -5.70 -2.62 20.77
C ASP A 99 -4.32 -2.32 21.38
N GLU A 100 -3.45 -3.32 21.56
CA GLU A 100 -2.11 -3.18 22.15
C GLU A 100 -1.04 -2.75 21.15
N VAL A 101 -1.40 -2.59 19.88
CA VAL A 101 -0.46 -2.20 18.81
C VAL A 101 -0.55 -0.71 18.55
N LEU A 102 0.59 -0.08 18.37
CA LEU A 102 0.70 1.30 17.91
C LEU A 102 1.67 1.39 16.75
N VAL A 103 1.21 1.88 15.60
CA VAL A 103 2.01 2.04 14.38
C VAL A 103 2.05 3.49 13.93
N GLN A 104 3.25 3.95 13.59
CA GLN A 104 3.50 5.21 12.90
C GLN A 104 3.84 4.94 11.44
N ALA A 105 3.21 5.66 10.52
CA ALA A 105 3.55 5.69 9.09
C ALA A 105 3.77 7.12 8.63
N ALA A 106 4.75 7.34 7.73
CA ALA A 106 4.97 8.60 7.04
C ALA A 106 5.35 8.34 5.58
N VAL A 107 4.79 9.12 4.66
CA VAL A 107 5.02 8.98 3.22
C VAL A 107 5.41 10.31 2.59
N ASP A 108 6.36 10.27 1.65
CA ASP A 108 6.68 11.33 0.69
C ASP A 108 6.50 10.78 -0.72
N LEU A 109 5.59 11.37 -1.50
CA LEU A 109 5.33 11.03 -2.89
C LEU A 109 6.43 11.59 -3.80
N SER A 110 7.69 11.32 -3.44
CA SER A 110 8.92 11.98 -3.90
C SER A 110 9.38 11.60 -5.31
N GLY A 111 8.77 10.62 -5.97
CA GLY A 111 9.28 10.07 -7.23
C GLY A 111 10.51 9.15 -7.09
N ARG A 112 10.93 8.82 -5.87
CA ARG A 112 12.07 7.94 -5.57
C ARG A 112 11.69 6.86 -4.58
N PRO A 113 11.98 5.58 -4.87
CA PRO A 113 11.66 4.49 -3.94
C PRO A 113 12.63 4.51 -2.75
N TYR A 114 12.07 4.48 -1.54
CA TYR A 114 12.83 4.29 -0.32
C TYR A 114 11.93 3.73 0.79
N LEU A 115 12.31 2.60 1.38
CA LEU A 115 11.55 1.99 2.48
C LEU A 115 12.36 1.99 3.77
N VAL A 116 11.75 2.48 4.84
CA VAL A 116 12.17 2.18 6.22
C VAL A 116 11.06 1.40 6.89
N HIS A 117 11.30 0.14 7.20
CA HIS A 117 10.35 -0.74 7.87
C HIS A 117 10.96 -1.28 9.16
N ARG A 118 10.31 -1.01 10.29
CA ARG A 118 10.72 -1.47 11.61
C ARG A 118 9.53 -2.05 12.36
N GLN A 119 9.65 -3.30 12.73
CA GLN A 119 8.66 -4.02 13.55
C GLN A 119 9.37 -4.95 14.52
N PRO A 120 8.73 -5.36 15.61
CA PRO A 120 9.23 -6.42 16.48
C PRO A 120 9.24 -7.76 15.74
N GLU A 121 9.94 -8.74 16.31
CA GLU A 121 9.79 -10.12 15.89
C GLU A 121 8.34 -10.59 16.15
N ILE A 122 7.75 -11.23 15.18
CA ILE A 122 6.40 -11.77 15.24
C ILE A 122 6.42 -13.24 14.81
N VAL A 123 5.32 -13.96 15.09
CA VAL A 123 5.16 -15.34 14.65
C VAL A 123 5.31 -15.47 13.13
N GLU A 124 5.83 -16.60 12.68
CA GLU A 124 6.12 -16.87 11.28
C GLU A 124 4.85 -16.96 10.42
N LEU A 125 3.74 -17.47 10.97
CA LEU A 125 2.49 -17.68 10.25
C LEU A 125 1.30 -17.00 10.91
N ILE A 126 0.43 -16.41 10.09
CA ILE A 126 -0.92 -15.99 10.45
C ILE A 126 -1.90 -16.83 9.60
N GLY A 127 -2.48 -17.87 10.19
CA GLY A 127 -3.16 -18.90 9.41
C GLY A 127 -2.17 -19.58 8.46
N THR A 128 -2.38 -19.45 7.16
CA THR A 128 -1.47 -19.94 6.11
C THR A 128 -0.57 -18.86 5.52
N PHE A 129 -0.68 -17.61 5.99
CA PHE A 129 0.09 -16.48 5.48
C PHE A 129 1.46 -16.42 6.14
N ASP A 130 2.52 -16.44 5.32
CA ASP A 130 3.90 -16.26 5.77
C ASP A 130 4.17 -14.78 6.09
N THR A 131 4.46 -14.48 7.35
CA THR A 131 4.69 -13.13 7.82
C THR A 131 6.00 -12.51 7.32
N THR A 132 6.93 -13.31 6.79
CA THR A 132 8.16 -12.80 6.16
C THR A 132 7.86 -11.98 4.92
N LEU A 133 6.71 -12.23 4.26
CA LEU A 133 6.22 -11.43 3.13
C LEU A 133 5.82 -10.00 3.51
N GLY A 134 5.61 -9.71 4.78
CA GLY A 134 5.15 -8.40 5.21
C GLY A 134 6.05 -7.24 4.78
N LYS A 135 7.35 -7.36 4.99
CA LYS A 135 8.31 -6.36 4.51
C LYS A 135 8.38 -6.33 2.99
N HIS A 136 8.34 -7.50 2.36
CA HIS A 136 8.41 -7.65 0.91
C HIS A 136 7.22 -6.99 0.18
N ILE A 137 6.01 -7.04 0.75
CA ILE A 137 4.85 -6.28 0.25
C ILE A 137 5.18 -4.79 0.14
N TRP A 138 5.72 -4.20 1.22
CA TRP A 138 6.05 -2.78 1.22
C TRP A 138 7.21 -2.44 0.30
N GLU A 139 8.22 -3.31 0.19
CA GLU A 139 9.32 -3.17 -0.76
C GLU A 139 8.80 -3.13 -2.20
N SER A 140 7.91 -4.05 -2.57
CA SER A 140 7.31 -4.12 -3.91
C SER A 140 6.43 -2.90 -4.22
N ILE A 141 5.56 -2.50 -3.28
CA ILE A 141 4.73 -1.31 -3.44
C ILE A 141 5.59 -0.06 -3.61
N VAL A 142 6.58 0.15 -2.75
CA VAL A 142 7.46 1.32 -2.76
C VAL A 142 8.29 1.40 -4.03
N ALA A 143 8.81 0.25 -4.49
CA ALA A 143 9.60 0.15 -5.71
C ALA A 143 8.83 0.66 -6.93
N GLU A 144 7.59 0.23 -7.12
CA GLU A 144 6.77 0.59 -8.28
C GLU A 144 6.01 1.90 -8.12
N ALA A 145 5.63 2.28 -6.91
CA ALA A 145 4.98 3.56 -6.65
C ALA A 145 5.95 4.75 -6.70
N HIS A 146 7.26 4.50 -6.61
CA HIS A 146 8.30 5.52 -6.52
C HIS A 146 8.04 6.53 -5.37
N ILE A 147 7.82 5.99 -4.18
CA ILE A 147 7.57 6.77 -2.97
C ILE A 147 8.61 6.48 -1.88
N ALA A 148 8.83 7.43 -0.98
CA ALA A 148 9.53 7.14 0.27
C ALA A 148 8.49 6.83 1.35
N LEU A 149 8.60 5.66 1.98
CA LEU A 149 7.68 5.18 3.00
C LEU A 149 8.43 4.75 4.25
N HIS A 150 8.02 5.28 5.38
CA HIS A 150 8.50 4.90 6.70
C HIS A 150 7.37 4.26 7.49
N ILE A 151 7.59 3.04 7.99
CA ILE A 151 6.67 2.32 8.86
C ILE A 151 7.42 1.92 10.13
N ARG A 152 6.88 2.28 11.28
CA ARG A 152 7.45 1.91 12.58
C ARG A 152 6.33 1.36 13.47
N VAL A 153 6.45 0.10 13.84
CA VAL A 153 5.66 -0.49 14.92
C VAL A 153 6.31 -0.05 16.22
N LEU A 154 5.66 0.83 16.96
CA LEU A 154 6.17 1.38 18.20
C LEU A 154 5.92 0.42 19.37
N GLU A 155 4.73 -0.20 19.38
CA GLU A 155 4.30 -1.19 20.36
C GLU A 155 3.46 -2.25 19.67
N GLY A 156 3.44 -3.48 20.19
CA GLY A 156 2.58 -4.55 19.72
C GLY A 156 3.21 -5.94 19.83
N ARG A 157 2.34 -6.96 19.91
CA ARG A 157 2.74 -8.37 20.05
C ARG A 157 1.89 -9.33 19.22
N ASN A 158 0.60 -9.05 19.00
CA ASN A 158 -0.24 -9.88 18.16
C ASN A 158 0.08 -9.62 16.69
N ALA A 159 0.55 -10.65 15.98
CA ALA A 159 0.99 -10.52 14.59
C ALA A 159 -0.11 -9.99 13.66
N HIS A 160 -1.37 -10.44 13.82
CA HIS A 160 -2.50 -9.94 13.03
C HIS A 160 -2.70 -8.43 13.26
N HIS A 161 -2.74 -8.01 14.54
CA HIS A 161 -2.91 -6.59 14.87
C HIS A 161 -1.73 -5.74 14.35
N VAL A 162 -0.49 -6.26 14.42
CA VAL A 162 0.70 -5.59 13.88
C VAL A 162 0.57 -5.36 12.38
N PHE A 163 0.17 -6.38 11.62
CA PHE A 163 -0.02 -6.23 10.17
C PHE A 163 -1.16 -5.26 9.86
N GLU A 164 -2.32 -5.47 10.44
CA GLU A 164 -3.51 -4.66 10.15
C GLU A 164 -3.31 -3.20 10.52
N ALA A 165 -2.66 -2.90 11.65
CA ALA A 165 -2.36 -1.52 12.05
C ALA A 165 -1.36 -0.85 11.07
N GLN A 166 -0.40 -1.59 10.50
CA GLN A 166 0.50 -1.06 9.46
C GLN A 166 -0.30 -0.66 8.21
N PHE A 167 -1.17 -1.53 7.70
CA PHE A 167 -1.98 -1.23 6.52
C PHE A 167 -2.92 -0.05 6.75
N LYS A 168 -3.54 0.06 7.92
CA LYS A 168 -4.36 1.22 8.30
C LYS A 168 -3.54 2.51 8.41
N ALA A 169 -2.35 2.44 9.01
CA ALA A 169 -1.47 3.60 9.15
C ALA A 169 -1.00 4.10 7.77
N VAL A 170 -0.50 3.20 6.92
CA VAL A 170 -0.09 3.56 5.56
C VAL A 170 -1.26 4.10 4.75
N ALA A 171 -2.44 3.48 4.84
CA ALA A 171 -3.64 3.96 4.16
C ALA A 171 -3.98 5.41 4.52
N ARG A 172 -3.96 5.75 5.81
CA ARG A 172 -4.24 7.11 6.27
C ARG A 172 -3.16 8.10 5.84
N ALA A 173 -1.88 7.72 5.94
CA ALA A 173 -0.78 8.54 5.45
C ALA A 173 -0.89 8.81 3.92
N LEU A 174 -1.23 7.79 3.12
CA LEU A 174 -1.48 7.94 1.69
C LEU A 174 -2.68 8.84 1.40
N ARG A 175 -3.80 8.66 2.13
CA ARG A 175 -4.98 9.52 1.99
C ARG A 175 -4.63 11.00 2.14
N ASP A 176 -3.83 11.33 3.14
CA ASP A 176 -3.41 12.70 3.39
C ASP A 176 -2.45 13.19 2.31
N ALA A 177 -1.45 12.38 1.93
CA ALA A 177 -0.44 12.75 0.94
C ALA A 177 -1.03 13.01 -0.45
N VAL A 178 -2.02 12.21 -0.88
CA VAL A 178 -2.66 12.36 -2.21
C VAL A 178 -3.72 13.46 -2.24
N SER A 179 -4.15 13.98 -1.08
CA SER A 179 -5.21 14.98 -1.03
C SER A 179 -4.77 16.27 -1.72
N LEU A 180 -5.71 16.92 -2.42
CA LEU A 180 -5.46 18.22 -3.04
C LEU A 180 -5.40 19.31 -1.96
N ASP A 181 -4.42 20.22 -2.06
CA ASP A 181 -4.29 21.40 -1.21
C ASP A 181 -4.39 22.65 -2.09
N GLY A 182 -5.47 23.39 -1.98
CA GLY A 182 -5.71 24.61 -2.78
C GLY A 182 -4.66 25.71 -2.60
N ARG A 183 -3.75 25.58 -1.64
CA ARG A 183 -2.62 26.48 -1.42
C ARG A 183 -1.38 26.07 -2.23
N VAL A 184 -1.38 24.86 -2.81
CA VAL A 184 -0.28 24.32 -3.62
C VAL A 184 -0.56 24.57 -5.10
N ALA A 185 0.19 25.49 -5.69
CA ALA A 185 0.14 25.75 -7.12
C ALA A 185 1.19 24.88 -7.83
N GLY A 186 0.75 23.99 -8.74
CA GLY A 186 1.63 23.11 -9.51
C GLY A 186 2.25 21.98 -8.70
N ILE A 187 3.45 21.54 -9.08
CA ILE A 187 4.15 20.42 -8.43
C ILE A 187 4.78 20.89 -7.10
N PRO A 188 4.49 20.21 -5.97
CA PRO A 188 4.98 20.60 -4.64
C PRO A 188 6.47 20.28 -4.43
N SER A 189 7.33 20.88 -5.25
CA SER A 189 8.78 20.67 -5.21
C SER A 189 9.51 21.94 -5.65
N THR A 190 10.55 22.33 -4.93
CA THR A 190 11.44 23.44 -5.32
C THR A 190 12.22 23.14 -6.59
N LYS A 191 12.28 21.87 -7.03
CA LYS A 191 12.89 21.43 -8.28
C LYS A 191 11.95 21.53 -9.49
N GLY A 192 10.65 21.76 -9.26
CA GLY A 192 9.63 21.76 -10.31
C GLY A 192 9.27 20.36 -10.87
N SER A 193 9.78 19.29 -10.25
CA SER A 193 9.50 17.89 -10.62
C SER A 193 9.53 16.97 -9.40
N LEU A 194 8.85 15.82 -9.49
CA LEU A 194 8.82 14.72 -8.52
C LEU A 194 8.91 13.38 -9.23
#